data_82fbbbd614f6b05e82ef5cccfea34004
#
_entry.id   82fbbbd614f6b05e82ef5cccfea34004
#
_cell.length_a   1.000
_cell.length_b   1.000
_cell.length_c   1.000
_cell.angle_alpha   90.00
_cell.angle_beta   90.00
_cell.angle_gamma   90.00
#
_symmetry.space_group_name_H-M   'P 1'
#
loop_
_entity.id
_entity.type
_entity.pdbx_description
1 polymer ?
#
loop_
_entity_poly.entity_id
_entity_poly.type
_entity_poly.pdbx_seq_one_letter_code
_entity_poly.pdbx_strand_id
1 'polypeptide(L)'
;MIPYDSNRDHYNALAAYAKKEHDEDMRPAIKNEIPVKDYDNIFIGYPMWWYTFPMIVYTFFDKYDFSRKTIIPFNTHMGSGDGGTYRTIRKLEPGAKVLDGLPVPMNSAEKPDPAIIRTWLKRIGMI
;
A
#
# COMPACT_ATOMS: atom_id res chain seq x y z
N MET A 1 -11.63 -5.37 12.50
CA MET A 1 -11.06 -4.00 12.35
C MET A 1 -11.90 -3.02 13.16
N ILE A 2 -11.26 -2.15 13.94
CA ILE A 2 -11.95 -1.08 14.64
C ILE A 2 -12.36 -0.02 13.62
N PRO A 3 -13.66 0.39 13.57
CA PRO A 3 -14.07 1.42 12.62
C PRO A 3 -13.33 2.74 12.86
N TYR A 4 -12.95 3.41 11.78
CA TYR A 4 -12.37 4.75 11.88
C TYR A 4 -13.43 5.73 12.37
N ASP A 5 -13.05 6.53 13.36
CA ASP A 5 -13.86 7.63 13.83
C ASP A 5 -12.89 8.78 14.18
N SER A 6 -13.38 10.01 14.13
CA SER A 6 -12.58 11.19 14.39
C SER A 6 -12.28 11.43 15.89
N ASN A 7 -12.80 10.57 16.76
CA ASN A 7 -12.53 10.65 18.19
C ASN A 7 -11.07 10.26 18.47
N ARG A 8 -10.35 11.10 19.20
CA ARG A 8 -8.95 10.88 19.54
C ARG A 8 -8.69 9.57 20.28
N ASP A 9 -9.62 9.13 21.12
CA ASP A 9 -9.49 7.86 21.84
C ASP A 9 -9.61 6.67 20.90
N HIS A 10 -10.49 6.74 19.90
CA HIS A 10 -10.59 5.75 18.84
C HIS A 10 -9.33 5.74 17.96
N TYR A 11 -8.79 6.92 17.64
CA TYR A 11 -7.54 7.01 16.88
C TYR A 11 -6.40 6.30 17.64
N ASN A 12 -6.25 6.57 18.93
CA ASN A 12 -5.20 5.95 19.73
C ASN A 12 -5.39 4.43 19.83
N ALA A 13 -6.63 3.96 19.99
CA ALA A 13 -6.93 2.53 20.02
C ALA A 13 -6.62 1.87 18.68
N LEU A 14 -6.98 2.53 17.57
CA LEU A 14 -6.71 2.03 16.22
C LEU A 14 -5.20 1.98 15.93
N ALA A 15 -4.46 3.02 16.33
CA ALA A 15 -3.01 3.06 16.16
C ALA A 15 -2.31 1.98 16.98
N ALA A 16 -2.77 1.74 18.22
CA ALA A 16 -2.23 0.67 19.07
C ALA A 16 -2.53 -0.71 18.50
N TYR A 17 -3.71 -0.92 17.95
CA TYR A 17 -4.08 -2.17 17.29
C TYR A 17 -3.23 -2.42 16.04
N ALA A 18 -3.03 -1.40 15.23
CA ALA A 18 -2.17 -1.49 14.04
C ALA A 18 -0.72 -1.80 14.42
N LYS A 19 -0.22 -1.22 15.53
CA LYS A 19 1.10 -1.53 16.06
C LYS A 19 1.21 -2.98 16.50
N LYS A 20 0.18 -3.49 17.17
CA LYS A 20 0.13 -4.90 17.60
C LYS A 20 0.17 -5.84 16.39
N GLU A 21 -0.62 -5.56 15.34
CA GLU A 21 -0.58 -6.35 14.11
C GLU A 21 0.83 -6.35 13.50
N HIS A 22 1.47 -5.20 13.46
CA HIS A 22 2.82 -5.04 12.93
C HIS A 22 3.85 -5.82 13.77
N ASP A 23 3.84 -5.61 15.09
CA ASP A 23 4.83 -6.20 15.99
C ASP A 23 4.70 -7.75 16.07
N GLU A 24 3.50 -8.26 15.93
CA GLU A 24 3.21 -9.70 15.93
C GLU A 24 3.22 -10.33 14.53
N ASP A 25 3.54 -9.56 13.50
CA ASP A 25 3.56 -10.00 12.09
C ASP A 25 2.26 -10.69 11.69
N MET A 26 1.14 -10.10 12.06
CA MET A 26 -0.19 -10.67 11.81
C MET A 26 -0.57 -10.63 10.33
N ARG A 27 -1.45 -11.54 9.94
CA ARG A 27 -2.02 -11.60 8.57
C ARG A 27 -3.54 -11.45 8.63
N PRO A 28 -4.06 -10.20 8.76
CA PRO A 28 -5.51 -9.98 8.80
C PRO A 28 -6.19 -10.53 7.56
N ALA A 29 -7.38 -11.12 7.74
CA ALA A 29 -8.14 -11.69 6.64
C ALA A 29 -8.72 -10.62 5.72
N ILE A 30 -8.71 -10.89 4.41
CA ILE A 30 -9.39 -10.07 3.41
C ILE A 30 -10.82 -10.57 3.30
N LYS A 31 -11.81 -9.66 3.46
CA LYS A 31 -13.22 -10.04 3.48
C LYS A 31 -13.76 -10.52 2.14
N ASN A 32 -13.33 -9.90 1.04
CA ASN A 32 -13.86 -10.17 -0.28
C ASN A 32 -12.80 -10.82 -1.17
N GLU A 33 -13.24 -11.70 -2.07
CA GLU A 33 -12.35 -12.18 -3.11
C GLU A 33 -12.02 -11.05 -4.09
N ILE A 34 -10.74 -10.94 -4.45
CA ILE A 34 -10.26 -9.97 -5.44
C ILE A 34 -9.86 -10.75 -6.69
N PRO A 35 -10.41 -10.41 -7.87
CA PRO A 35 -10.17 -11.20 -9.08
C PRO A 35 -8.79 -10.90 -9.70
N VAL A 36 -7.72 -11.06 -8.95
CA VAL A 36 -6.35 -10.76 -9.37
C VAL A 36 -5.97 -11.52 -10.64
N LYS A 37 -6.40 -12.76 -10.77
CA LYS A 37 -6.08 -13.61 -11.94
C LYS A 37 -6.59 -13.04 -13.26
N ASP A 38 -7.62 -12.18 -13.21
CA ASP A 38 -8.27 -11.64 -14.42
C ASP A 38 -7.58 -10.39 -14.95
N TYR A 39 -6.55 -9.87 -14.27
CA TYR A 39 -5.87 -8.65 -14.63
C TYR A 39 -4.36 -8.86 -14.73
N ASP A 40 -3.75 -8.21 -15.72
CA ASP A 40 -2.29 -8.23 -15.91
C ASP A 40 -1.59 -7.13 -15.12
N ASN A 41 -2.24 -5.99 -14.96
CA ASN A 41 -1.72 -4.84 -14.25
C ASN A 41 -2.49 -4.61 -12.96
N ILE A 42 -1.77 -4.59 -11.85
CA ILE A 42 -2.36 -4.44 -10.51
C ILE A 42 -1.81 -3.16 -9.88
N PHE A 43 -2.68 -2.16 -9.72
CA PHE A 43 -2.36 -0.99 -8.90
C PHE A 43 -2.65 -1.32 -7.44
N ILE A 44 -1.70 -1.01 -6.57
CA ILE A 44 -1.89 -1.18 -5.13
C ILE A 44 -1.52 0.11 -4.41
N GLY A 45 -2.50 0.66 -3.67
CA GLY A 45 -2.33 1.87 -2.89
C GLY A 45 -2.48 1.59 -1.41
N TYR A 46 -1.64 2.21 -0.58
CA TYR A 46 -1.66 2.00 0.86
C TYR A 46 -1.07 3.20 1.62
N PRO A 47 -1.51 3.42 2.87
CA PRO A 47 -0.84 4.36 3.76
C PRO A 47 0.38 3.71 4.42
N MET A 48 1.29 4.53 4.94
CA MET A 48 2.38 4.04 5.78
C MET A 48 1.91 3.93 7.23
N TRP A 49 1.94 2.71 7.77
CA TRP A 49 1.58 2.42 9.16
C TRP A 49 2.75 1.73 9.85
N TRP A 50 3.26 2.37 10.89
CA TRP A 50 4.37 1.81 11.69
C TRP A 50 5.54 1.36 10.81
N TYR A 51 6.02 2.30 9.98
CA TYR A 51 7.22 2.17 9.15
C TYR A 51 7.11 1.22 7.95
N THR A 52 5.92 0.69 7.68
CA THR A 52 5.68 -0.16 6.51
C THR A 52 4.23 0.00 6.03
N PHE A 53 3.79 -0.81 5.08
CA PHE A 53 2.37 -0.84 4.71
C PHE A 53 1.56 -1.63 5.75
N PRO A 54 0.23 -1.40 5.83
CA PRO A 54 -0.63 -2.17 6.74
C PRO A 54 -0.49 -3.67 6.53
N MET A 55 -0.59 -4.45 7.60
CA MET A 55 -0.33 -5.90 7.55
C MET A 55 -1.27 -6.66 6.61
N ILE A 56 -2.47 -6.12 6.33
CA ILE A 56 -3.38 -6.72 5.36
C ILE A 56 -2.79 -6.74 3.94
N VAL A 57 -1.86 -5.86 3.62
CA VAL A 57 -1.14 -5.86 2.34
C VAL A 57 -0.27 -7.11 2.21
N TYR A 58 0.36 -7.56 3.30
CA TYR A 58 1.07 -8.84 3.32
C TYR A 58 0.12 -10.01 3.07
N THR A 59 -1.07 -9.99 3.68
CA THR A 59 -2.10 -10.99 3.42
C THR A 59 -2.46 -11.05 1.94
N PHE A 60 -2.61 -9.89 1.30
CA PHE A 60 -2.93 -9.79 -0.12
C PHE A 60 -1.84 -10.43 -0.98
N PHE A 61 -0.58 -10.15 -0.71
CA PHE A 61 0.53 -10.75 -1.45
C PHE A 61 0.70 -12.23 -1.16
N ASP A 62 0.41 -12.70 0.05
CA ASP A 62 0.46 -14.11 0.40
C ASP A 62 -0.66 -14.91 -0.26
N LYS A 63 -1.84 -14.30 -0.42
CA LYS A 63 -3.04 -15.00 -0.88
C LYS A 63 -3.10 -15.22 -2.38
N TYR A 64 -2.59 -14.26 -3.18
CA TYR A 64 -2.74 -14.29 -4.64
C TYR A 64 -1.43 -14.54 -5.34
N ASP A 65 -1.51 -15.13 -6.54
CA ASP A 65 -0.37 -15.35 -7.41
C ASP A 65 -0.17 -14.15 -8.35
N PHE A 66 0.97 -13.49 -8.23
CA PHE A 66 1.34 -12.33 -9.05
C PHE A 66 2.37 -12.67 -10.12
N SER A 67 2.67 -13.95 -10.35
CA SER A 67 3.62 -14.37 -11.38
C SER A 67 3.21 -13.84 -12.75
N ARG A 68 4.16 -13.23 -13.45
CA ARG A 68 3.97 -12.63 -14.78
C ARG A 68 3.05 -11.42 -14.81
N LYS A 69 2.69 -10.89 -13.65
CA LYS A 69 1.88 -9.66 -13.55
C LYS A 69 2.77 -8.44 -13.33
N THR A 70 2.21 -7.27 -13.61
CA THR A 70 2.85 -5.99 -13.31
C THR A 70 2.18 -5.38 -12.09
N ILE A 71 2.95 -5.07 -11.08
CA ILE A 71 2.49 -4.42 -9.84
C ILE A 71 2.91 -2.95 -9.88
N ILE A 72 1.96 -2.05 -9.67
CA ILE A 72 2.19 -0.61 -9.71
C ILE A 72 1.81 -0.04 -8.33
N PRO A 73 2.79 0.12 -7.42
CA PRO A 73 2.51 0.60 -6.08
C PRO A 73 2.44 2.12 -6.01
N PHE A 74 1.60 2.63 -5.12
CA PHE A 74 1.63 4.02 -4.68
C PHE A 74 1.24 4.08 -3.22
N ASN A 75 1.69 5.12 -2.51
CA ASN A 75 1.41 5.23 -1.09
C ASN A 75 1.30 6.68 -0.66
N THR A 76 0.58 6.90 0.43
CA THR A 76 0.59 8.17 1.14
C THR A 76 1.57 8.10 2.32
N HIS A 77 2.15 9.25 2.70
CA HIS A 77 3.09 9.31 3.82
C HIS A 77 3.11 10.72 4.44
N MET A 78 3.67 10.80 5.64
CA MET A 78 3.84 12.04 6.39
C MET A 78 5.32 12.43 6.53
N GLY A 79 6.13 12.13 5.51
CA GLY A 79 7.57 12.44 5.48
C GLY A 79 8.48 11.24 5.29
N SER A 80 7.96 10.02 5.36
CA SER A 80 8.77 8.79 5.24
C SER A 80 8.98 8.30 3.81
N GLY A 81 8.35 8.95 2.81
CA GLY A 81 8.40 8.47 1.43
C GLY A 81 7.73 7.12 1.29
N ASP A 82 8.34 6.21 0.53
CA ASP A 82 7.85 4.83 0.43
C ASP A 82 8.32 3.93 1.58
N GLY A 83 9.20 4.40 2.44
CA GLY A 83 9.71 3.65 3.59
C GLY A 83 10.36 2.32 3.24
N GLY A 84 10.83 2.14 2.00
CA GLY A 84 11.38 0.87 1.53
C GLY A 84 10.33 -0.15 1.13
N THR A 85 9.04 0.20 1.12
CA THR A 85 7.95 -0.75 0.82
C THR A 85 7.99 -1.25 -0.62
N TYR A 86 8.41 -0.43 -1.58
CA TYR A 86 8.51 -0.88 -2.98
C TYR A 86 9.56 -1.98 -3.14
N ARG A 87 10.67 -1.86 -2.44
CA ARG A 87 11.68 -2.94 -2.37
C ARG A 87 11.13 -4.18 -1.71
N THR A 88 10.35 -4.02 -0.65
CA THR A 88 9.69 -5.13 0.04
C THR A 88 8.76 -5.88 -0.92
N ILE A 89 7.94 -5.17 -1.71
CA ILE A 89 7.06 -5.78 -2.70
C ILE A 89 7.89 -6.60 -3.72
N ARG A 90 9.00 -6.06 -4.21
CA ARG A 90 9.88 -6.78 -5.13
C ARG A 90 10.44 -8.07 -4.53
N LYS A 91 10.73 -8.06 -3.24
CA LYS A 91 11.21 -9.26 -2.52
C LYS A 91 10.11 -10.28 -2.31
N LEU A 92 8.89 -9.83 -2.01
CA LEU A 92 7.75 -10.72 -1.79
C LEU A 92 7.27 -11.38 -3.09
N GLU A 93 7.37 -10.66 -4.20
CA GLU A 93 6.84 -11.09 -5.49
C GLU A 93 7.92 -11.07 -6.58
N PRO A 94 8.92 -11.96 -6.49
CA PRO A 94 10.04 -11.95 -7.44
C PRO A 94 9.62 -12.36 -8.86
N GLY A 95 8.49 -13.05 -9.02
CA GLY A 95 7.93 -13.41 -10.33
C GLY A 95 7.13 -12.31 -11.01
N ALA A 96 6.91 -11.19 -10.34
CA ALA A 96 6.18 -10.05 -10.87
C ALA A 96 7.13 -8.94 -11.31
N LYS A 97 6.65 -8.11 -12.25
CA LYS A 97 7.34 -6.85 -12.59
C LYS A 97 6.77 -5.74 -11.71
N VAL A 98 7.59 -5.17 -10.85
CA VAL A 98 7.18 -4.07 -9.97
C VAL A 98 7.72 -2.76 -10.54
N LEU A 99 6.82 -1.89 -10.97
CA LEU A 99 7.18 -0.60 -11.55
C LEU A 99 7.55 0.40 -10.46
N ASP A 100 8.14 1.51 -10.88
CA ASP A 100 8.46 2.60 -9.96
C ASP A 100 7.16 3.17 -9.37
N GLY A 101 7.08 3.19 -8.06
CA GLY A 101 5.91 3.66 -7.36
C GLY A 101 5.85 5.17 -7.20
N LEU A 102 4.71 5.66 -6.70
CA LEU A 102 4.51 7.07 -6.41
C LEU A 102 4.26 7.27 -4.91
N PRO A 103 5.24 7.79 -4.15
CA PRO A 103 5.00 8.23 -2.79
C PRO A 103 4.36 9.63 -2.81
N VAL A 104 3.22 9.77 -2.14
CA VAL A 104 2.45 11.02 -2.11
C VAL A 104 2.49 11.62 -0.70
N PRO A 105 3.18 12.75 -0.49
CA PRO A 105 3.19 13.38 0.82
C PRO A 105 1.81 13.94 1.17
N MET A 106 1.36 13.65 2.38
CA MET A 106 0.07 14.08 2.93
C MET A 106 0.31 15.05 4.07
N ASN A 107 0.83 16.23 3.77
CA ASN A 107 0.81 17.28 4.77
C ASN A 107 -0.54 18.00 4.75
N SER A 108 -0.96 18.56 5.90
CA SER A 108 -2.30 19.09 6.10
C SER A 108 -2.63 20.33 5.25
N ALA A 109 -1.66 20.93 4.60
CA ALA A 109 -1.82 22.22 3.91
C ALA A 109 -1.93 22.10 2.40
N GLU A 110 -1.54 20.98 1.80
CA GLU A 110 -1.46 20.84 0.35
C GLU A 110 -2.19 19.61 -0.14
N LYS A 111 -3.05 19.78 -1.15
CA LYS A 111 -3.62 18.67 -1.89
C LYS A 111 -2.60 18.20 -2.91
N PRO A 112 -2.51 16.88 -3.16
CA PRO A 112 -1.66 16.37 -4.24
C PRO A 112 -2.03 17.01 -5.57
N ASP A 113 -1.03 17.46 -6.31
CA ASP A 113 -1.23 18.02 -7.65
C ASP A 113 -1.53 16.87 -8.64
N PRO A 114 -2.70 16.90 -9.32
CA PRO A 114 -3.01 15.88 -10.32
C PRO A 114 -1.96 15.74 -11.43
N ALA A 115 -1.20 16.79 -11.72
CA ALA A 115 -0.13 16.75 -12.70
C ALA A 115 0.98 15.76 -12.30
N ILE A 116 1.25 15.57 -11.02
CA ILE A 116 2.24 14.60 -10.53
C ILE A 116 1.82 13.19 -10.89
N ILE A 117 0.54 12.88 -10.74
CA ILE A 117 -0.01 11.55 -11.08
C ILE A 117 0.11 11.30 -12.57
N ARG A 118 -0.27 12.27 -13.39
CA ARG A 118 -0.18 12.16 -14.85
C ARG A 118 1.26 11.95 -15.31
N THR A 119 2.19 12.74 -14.78
CA THR A 119 3.62 12.62 -15.11
C THR A 119 4.15 11.24 -14.73
N TRP A 120 3.79 10.75 -13.56
CA TRP A 120 4.17 9.41 -13.13
C TRP A 120 3.61 8.32 -14.05
N LEU A 121 2.32 8.37 -14.36
CA LEU A 121 1.69 7.38 -15.24
C LEU A 121 2.34 7.35 -16.63
N LYS A 122 2.71 8.50 -17.17
CA LYS A 122 3.46 8.58 -18.44
C LYS A 122 4.85 7.95 -18.29
N ARG A 123 5.55 8.26 -17.21
CA ARG A 123 6.92 7.75 -16.98
C ARG A 123 6.96 6.24 -16.88
N ILE A 124 5.95 5.61 -16.25
CA ILE A 124 5.87 4.16 -16.12
C ILE A 124 5.17 3.47 -17.30
N GLY A 125 4.71 4.23 -18.29
CA GLY A 125 4.13 3.69 -19.52
C GLY A 125 2.66 3.26 -19.40
N MET A 126 1.92 3.78 -18.41
CA MET A 126 0.49 3.45 -18.22
C MET A 126 -0.46 4.39 -18.97
N ILE A 127 0.02 5.51 -19.45
CA ILE A 127 -0.72 6.41 -20.35
C ILE A 127 0.18 7.01 -21.40
#